data_d0127b01a03db2c11657f453b04c98ad
#
_entry.id   d0127b01a03db2c11657f453b04c98ad
#
_cell.length_a   1.000
_cell.length_b   1.000
_cell.length_c   1.000
_cell.angle_alpha   90.00
_cell.angle_beta   90.00
_cell.angle_gamma   90.00
#
_symmetry.space_group_name_H-M   'P 1'
#
loop_
_entity.id
_entity.type
_entity.pdbx_description
1 polymer ?
#
loop_
_entity_poly.entity_id
_entity_poly.type
_entity_poly.pdbx_seq_one_letter_code
_entity_poly.pdbx_strand_id
1 'polypeptide(L)'
;MASLTYHEQKDIENIKKLRGLIKELPPFCADFFRGIEPLTSTRTRIAYAYDLHVFFDFLHKENPALARITVQDIKLDQLDQLSVTDFEEYMEYLKYRFNDKNQEVMNKERGIMRKISSLKSFYNYYYRNERIKNNPAALVQLPKLHEKEIIRLDVDEVALLLDEVEQGDKLTDKQKNYHAKTKTRDLALLTLLLGTGIRVSECVGLNISDIDFKNGGIRIYRKGGKEVTVYFGTEVEDALLDYLEERDRIIPEQGH
;
A
#
# COMPACT_ATOMS: atom_id res chain seq x y z
N MET A 1 -5.57 -16.03 -26.20
CA MET A 1 -4.65 -15.79 -25.07
C MET A 1 -5.52 -15.61 -23.85
N ALA A 2 -5.25 -16.29 -22.74
CA ALA A 2 -6.01 -16.06 -21.51
C ALA A 2 -5.85 -14.60 -21.07
N SER A 3 -6.95 -13.94 -20.70
CA SER A 3 -6.91 -12.59 -20.17
C SER A 3 -6.18 -12.63 -18.83
N LEU A 4 -5.27 -11.65 -18.61
CA LEU A 4 -4.57 -11.52 -17.33
C LEU A 4 -5.58 -11.24 -16.22
N THR A 5 -5.39 -11.86 -15.09
CA THR A 5 -6.16 -11.56 -13.87
C THR A 5 -5.90 -10.13 -13.40
N TYR A 6 -6.80 -9.56 -12.61
CA TYR A 6 -6.62 -8.24 -12.01
C TYR A 6 -5.28 -8.11 -11.25
N HIS A 7 -4.90 -9.14 -10.50
CA HIS A 7 -3.64 -9.14 -9.74
C HIS A 7 -2.41 -9.14 -10.64
N GLU A 8 -2.41 -9.93 -11.72
CA GLU A 8 -1.31 -9.96 -12.70
C GLU A 8 -1.16 -8.62 -13.42
N GLN A 9 -2.28 -7.99 -13.82
CA GLN A 9 -2.26 -6.65 -14.42
C GLN A 9 -1.65 -5.62 -13.46
N LYS A 10 -2.07 -5.63 -12.19
CA LYS A 10 -1.54 -4.75 -11.15
C LYS A 10 -0.06 -5.00 -10.87
N ASP A 11 0.39 -6.23 -10.91
CA ASP A 11 1.81 -6.54 -10.72
C ASP A 11 2.66 -6.03 -11.88
N ILE A 12 2.19 -6.14 -13.12
CA ILE A 12 2.86 -5.57 -14.30
C ILE A 12 2.96 -4.04 -14.17
N GLU A 13 1.87 -3.35 -13.80
CA GLU A 13 1.88 -1.90 -13.57
C GLU A 13 2.89 -1.51 -12.49
N ASN A 14 2.88 -2.23 -11.38
CA ASN A 14 3.80 -2.00 -10.26
C ASN A 14 5.26 -2.22 -10.66
N ILE A 15 5.55 -3.27 -11.44
CA ILE A 15 6.91 -3.53 -11.95
C ILE A 15 7.39 -2.39 -12.86
N LYS A 16 6.52 -1.92 -13.78
CA LYS A 16 6.84 -0.78 -14.65
C LYS A 16 7.14 0.47 -13.84
N LYS A 17 6.30 0.77 -12.85
CA LYS A 17 6.46 1.90 -11.94
C LYS A 17 7.76 1.81 -11.14
N LEU A 18 8.05 0.66 -10.55
CA LEU A 18 9.29 0.42 -9.79
C LEU A 18 10.53 0.65 -10.66
N ARG A 19 10.54 0.11 -11.89
CA ARG A 19 11.65 0.30 -12.83
C ARG A 19 11.87 1.77 -13.19
N GLY A 20 10.78 2.56 -13.29
CA GLY A 20 10.87 4.02 -13.48
C GLY A 20 11.56 4.69 -12.30
N LEU A 21 11.07 4.43 -11.09
CA LEU A 21 11.63 5.00 -9.86
C LEU A 21 13.11 4.65 -9.65
N ILE A 22 13.50 3.39 -9.90
CA ILE A 22 14.91 2.97 -9.73
C ILE A 22 15.87 3.73 -10.68
N LYS A 23 15.42 4.11 -11.89
CA LYS A 23 16.26 4.86 -12.84
C LYS A 23 16.61 6.28 -12.38
N GLU A 24 15.79 6.84 -11.49
CA GLU A 24 16.01 8.18 -10.95
C GLU A 24 16.92 8.18 -9.70
N LEU A 25 17.24 7.00 -9.17
CA LEU A 25 18.12 6.78 -8.03
C LEU A 25 19.57 6.54 -8.50
N PRO A 26 20.58 6.66 -7.62
CA PRO A 26 21.95 6.24 -7.92
C PRO A 26 22.00 4.80 -8.44
N PRO A 27 22.84 4.52 -9.46
CA PRO A 27 22.85 3.21 -10.15
C PRO A 27 23.02 2.00 -9.23
N PHE A 28 23.79 2.14 -8.16
CA PHE A 28 23.98 1.04 -7.19
C PHE A 28 22.69 0.64 -6.49
N CYS A 29 21.68 1.52 -6.37
CA CYS A 29 20.39 1.18 -5.76
C CYS A 29 19.69 0.00 -6.46
N ALA A 30 19.95 -0.20 -7.77
CA ALA A 30 19.39 -1.33 -8.51
C ALA A 30 19.82 -2.69 -7.93
N ASP A 31 21.03 -2.80 -7.37
CA ASP A 31 21.52 -4.03 -6.73
C ASP A 31 20.70 -4.35 -5.48
N PHE A 32 20.42 -3.34 -4.67
CA PHE A 32 19.54 -3.49 -3.50
C PHE A 32 18.16 -4.02 -3.88
N PHE A 33 17.49 -3.39 -4.85
CA PHE A 33 16.15 -3.80 -5.27
C PHE A 33 16.12 -5.21 -5.85
N ARG A 34 17.18 -5.62 -6.55
CA ARG A 34 17.34 -7.00 -7.02
C ARG A 34 17.55 -7.97 -5.86
N GLY A 35 18.39 -7.59 -4.89
CA GLY A 35 18.71 -8.43 -3.74
C GLY A 35 17.54 -8.69 -2.80
N ILE A 36 16.63 -7.72 -2.66
CA ILE A 36 15.43 -7.88 -1.79
C ILE A 36 14.20 -8.43 -2.53
N GLU A 37 14.29 -8.65 -3.85
CA GLU A 37 13.15 -9.12 -4.66
C GLU A 37 12.54 -10.42 -4.16
N PRO A 38 13.31 -11.46 -3.84
CA PRO A 38 12.76 -12.73 -3.38
C PRO A 38 12.01 -12.65 -2.05
N LEU A 39 12.28 -11.61 -1.25
CA LEU A 39 11.78 -11.46 0.12
C LEU A 39 10.68 -10.41 0.27
N THR A 40 10.41 -9.64 -0.78
CA THR A 40 9.53 -8.48 -0.70
C THR A 40 8.56 -8.39 -1.86
N SER A 41 7.33 -7.92 -1.57
CA SER A 41 6.38 -7.62 -2.64
C SER A 41 6.81 -6.40 -3.48
N THR A 42 6.35 -6.33 -4.73
CA THR A 42 6.60 -5.18 -5.61
C THR A 42 6.13 -3.87 -4.99
N ARG A 43 4.99 -3.88 -4.28
CA ARG A 43 4.48 -2.70 -3.53
C ARG A 43 5.43 -2.25 -2.42
N THR A 44 6.03 -3.19 -1.70
CA THR A 44 7.04 -2.86 -0.67
C THR A 44 8.28 -2.22 -1.31
N ARG A 45 8.74 -2.76 -2.43
CA ARG A 45 9.88 -2.20 -3.17
C ARG A 45 9.58 -0.80 -3.71
N ILE A 46 8.37 -0.54 -4.21
CA ILE A 46 7.93 0.80 -4.62
C ILE A 46 7.96 1.77 -3.42
N ALA A 47 7.46 1.35 -2.26
CA ALA A 47 7.51 2.19 -1.06
C ALA A 47 8.95 2.50 -0.64
N TYR A 48 9.85 1.51 -0.70
CA TYR A 48 11.28 1.71 -0.44
C TYR A 48 11.93 2.65 -1.49
N ALA A 49 11.55 2.54 -2.76
CA ALA A 49 12.06 3.45 -3.79
C ALA A 49 11.68 4.91 -3.49
N TYR A 50 10.42 5.17 -3.13
CA TYR A 50 10.01 6.51 -2.71
C TYR A 50 10.72 7.01 -1.46
N ASP A 51 10.96 6.13 -0.48
CA ASP A 51 11.69 6.52 0.72
C ASP A 51 13.17 6.85 0.42
N LEU A 52 13.79 6.10 -0.48
CA LEU A 52 15.15 6.39 -0.94
C LEU A 52 15.21 7.69 -1.75
N HIS A 53 14.22 7.98 -2.61
CA HIS A 53 14.15 9.29 -3.27
C HIS A 53 14.16 10.44 -2.27
N VAL A 54 13.33 10.37 -1.24
CA VAL A 54 13.28 11.40 -0.20
C VAL A 54 14.62 11.52 0.55
N PHE A 55 15.29 10.40 0.79
CA PHE A 55 16.60 10.40 1.45
C PHE A 55 17.70 10.99 0.58
N PHE A 56 17.79 10.62 -0.68
CA PHE A 56 18.77 11.17 -1.60
C PHE A 56 18.52 12.65 -1.91
N ASP A 57 17.25 13.06 -1.97
CA ASP A 57 16.87 14.48 -2.08
C ASP A 57 17.34 15.28 -0.85
N PHE A 58 17.14 14.74 0.35
CA PHE A 58 17.68 15.32 1.58
C PHE A 58 19.21 15.45 1.51
N LEU A 59 19.93 14.39 1.17
CA LEU A 59 21.38 14.42 1.08
C LEU A 59 21.87 15.45 0.07
N HIS A 60 21.20 15.57 -1.08
CA HIS A 60 21.55 16.57 -2.09
C HIS A 60 21.28 18.00 -1.63
N LYS A 61 20.23 18.25 -0.85
CA LYS A 61 19.83 19.59 -0.41
C LYS A 61 20.57 20.05 0.85
N GLU A 62 20.74 19.15 1.81
CA GLU A 62 21.15 19.51 3.16
C GLU A 62 22.59 19.08 3.51
N ASN A 63 23.14 18.04 2.84
CA ASN A 63 24.51 17.60 3.14
C ASN A 63 25.53 18.38 2.30
N PRO A 64 26.42 19.20 2.90
CA PRO A 64 27.35 20.07 2.17
C PRO A 64 28.32 19.32 1.25
N ALA A 65 28.66 18.06 1.58
CA ALA A 65 29.57 17.25 0.77
C ALA A 65 28.88 16.71 -0.51
N LEU A 66 27.56 16.58 -0.50
CA LEU A 66 26.77 16.00 -1.59
C LEU A 66 25.95 17.04 -2.37
N ALA A 67 25.81 18.26 -1.88
CA ALA A 67 25.02 19.31 -2.51
C ALA A 67 25.46 19.71 -3.94
N ARG A 68 26.71 19.41 -4.30
CA ARG A 68 27.27 19.72 -5.66
C ARG A 68 27.24 18.53 -6.60
N ILE A 69 26.76 17.38 -6.14
CA ILE A 69 26.75 16.11 -6.89
C ILE A 69 25.30 15.82 -7.26
N THR A 70 25.02 15.45 -8.50
CA THR A 70 23.66 15.04 -8.86
C THR A 70 23.29 13.75 -8.11
N VAL A 71 22.01 13.54 -7.84
CA VAL A 71 21.57 12.34 -7.10
C VAL A 71 22.07 11.05 -7.76
N GLN A 72 22.08 10.99 -9.09
CA GLN A 72 22.54 9.82 -9.85
C GLN A 72 24.06 9.59 -9.77
N ASP A 73 24.83 10.63 -9.48
CA ASP A 73 26.29 10.56 -9.38
C ASP A 73 26.79 10.24 -7.97
N ILE A 74 25.90 10.22 -6.99
CA ILE A 74 26.23 9.80 -5.62
C ILE A 74 26.70 8.34 -5.66
N LYS A 75 27.86 8.08 -5.03
CA LYS A 75 28.47 6.75 -4.95
C LYS A 75 28.29 6.11 -3.59
N LEU A 76 28.42 4.80 -3.55
CA LEU A 76 28.21 4.01 -2.34
C LEU A 76 29.24 4.32 -1.23
N ASP A 77 30.48 4.63 -1.60
CA ASP A 77 31.55 5.03 -0.67
C ASP A 77 31.25 6.35 0.06
N GLN A 78 30.51 7.25 -0.56
CA GLN A 78 30.03 8.47 0.09
C GLN A 78 28.96 8.17 1.15
N LEU A 79 28.11 7.16 0.92
CA LEU A 79 27.13 6.71 1.94
C LEU A 79 27.81 6.00 3.11
N ASP A 80 28.97 5.35 2.90
CA ASP A 80 29.75 4.71 3.97
C ASP A 80 30.37 5.74 4.95
N GLN A 81 30.45 7.01 4.53
CA GLN A 81 30.98 8.10 5.34
C GLN A 81 29.91 8.79 6.21
N LEU A 82 28.63 8.51 5.97
CA LEU A 82 27.55 9.08 6.76
C LEU A 82 27.58 8.54 8.20
N SER A 83 27.23 9.39 9.13
CA SER A 83 27.19 9.11 10.57
C SER A 83 25.75 8.94 11.07
N VAL A 84 25.59 8.59 12.32
CA VAL A 84 24.27 8.57 12.99
C VAL A 84 23.64 9.95 12.99
N THR A 85 24.43 11.00 13.12
CA THR A 85 23.98 12.41 13.12
C THR A 85 23.27 12.76 11.81
N ASP A 86 23.78 12.33 10.65
CA ASP A 86 23.14 12.58 9.34
C ASP A 86 21.72 11.97 9.30
N PHE A 87 21.51 10.83 9.96
CA PHE A 87 20.17 10.23 10.06
C PHE A 87 19.27 10.95 11.07
N GLU A 88 19.84 11.52 12.13
CA GLU A 88 19.08 12.34 13.08
C GLU A 88 18.62 13.63 12.41
N GLU A 89 19.49 14.30 11.64
CA GLU A 89 19.16 15.46 10.81
C GLU A 89 18.10 15.09 9.77
N TYR A 90 18.22 13.92 9.14
CA TYR A 90 17.18 13.44 8.21
C TYR A 90 15.84 13.23 8.92
N MET A 91 15.81 12.70 10.12
CA MET A 91 14.56 12.57 10.89
C MET A 91 13.94 13.94 11.23
N GLU A 92 14.77 14.94 11.52
CA GLU A 92 14.31 16.31 11.73
C GLU A 92 13.74 16.91 10.44
N TYR A 93 14.45 16.79 9.33
CA TYR A 93 13.98 17.20 8.01
C TYR A 93 12.63 16.55 7.64
N LEU A 94 12.43 15.29 7.99
CA LEU A 94 11.17 14.60 7.72
C LEU A 94 9.96 15.15 8.49
N LYS A 95 10.15 15.80 9.64
CA LYS A 95 9.04 16.40 10.39
C LYS A 95 8.35 17.48 9.61
N TYR A 96 9.12 18.28 8.86
CA TYR A 96 8.60 19.34 8.01
C TYR A 96 9.54 19.59 6.83
N ARG A 97 9.04 19.49 5.61
CA ARG A 97 9.79 19.72 4.39
C ARG A 97 8.86 20.15 3.25
N PHE A 98 9.45 20.65 2.17
CA PHE A 98 8.75 20.83 0.91
C PHE A 98 9.04 19.65 -0.04
N ASN A 99 8.04 19.23 -0.80
CA ASN A 99 8.22 18.27 -1.88
C ASN A 99 8.64 18.99 -3.19
N ASP A 100 8.88 18.22 -4.25
CA ASP A 100 9.30 18.74 -5.56
C ASP A 100 8.25 19.65 -6.23
N LYS A 101 7.01 19.61 -5.75
CA LYS A 101 5.91 20.50 -6.18
C LYS A 101 5.77 21.74 -5.28
N ASN A 102 6.75 22.01 -4.44
CA ASN A 102 6.74 23.07 -3.44
C ASN A 102 5.52 23.02 -2.50
N GLN A 103 5.06 21.82 -2.16
CA GLN A 103 3.98 21.60 -1.20
C GLN A 103 4.57 21.19 0.15
N GLU A 104 3.99 21.71 1.21
CA GLU A 104 4.36 21.33 2.58
C GLU A 104 4.03 19.85 2.86
N VAL A 105 4.99 19.14 3.41
CA VAL A 105 4.86 17.74 3.80
C VAL A 105 5.32 17.57 5.24
N MET A 106 4.43 17.09 6.08
CA MET A 106 4.73 16.75 7.47
C MET A 106 4.62 15.25 7.69
N ASN A 107 5.61 14.64 8.31
CA ASN A 107 5.54 13.25 8.74
C ASN A 107 5.40 13.17 10.26
N LYS A 108 4.41 12.40 10.71
CA LYS A 108 4.29 11.98 12.10
C LYS A 108 5.20 10.77 12.36
N GLU A 109 5.33 10.36 13.61
CA GLU A 109 6.24 9.33 14.09
C GLU A 109 6.20 8.04 13.24
N ARG A 110 5.01 7.53 12.91
CA ARG A 110 4.85 6.33 12.06
C ARG A 110 5.43 6.52 10.66
N GLY A 111 5.28 7.71 10.07
CA GLY A 111 5.83 8.05 8.77
C GLY A 111 7.35 8.11 8.78
N ILE A 112 7.94 8.71 9.83
CA ILE A 112 9.39 8.76 10.05
C ILE A 112 9.94 7.36 10.26
N MET A 113 9.35 6.57 11.17
CA MET A 113 9.77 5.19 11.43
C MET A 113 9.78 4.32 10.18
N ARG A 114 8.75 4.44 9.33
CA ARG A 114 8.67 3.67 8.07
C ARG A 114 9.85 4.03 7.15
N LYS A 115 10.16 5.32 6.99
CA LYS A 115 11.28 5.78 6.15
C LYS A 115 12.63 5.33 6.69
N ILE A 116 12.84 5.45 7.99
CA ILE A 116 14.07 4.95 8.62
C ILE A 116 14.17 3.42 8.50
N SER A 117 13.06 2.68 8.59
CA SER A 117 13.06 1.23 8.39
C SER A 117 13.48 0.83 6.97
N SER A 118 13.08 1.60 5.95
CA SER A 118 13.55 1.40 4.58
C SER A 118 15.06 1.60 4.47
N LEU A 119 15.60 2.65 5.12
CA LEU A 119 17.04 2.92 5.15
C LEU A 119 17.81 1.85 5.95
N LYS A 120 17.27 1.37 7.07
CA LYS A 120 17.87 0.24 7.80
C LYS A 120 17.98 -1.00 6.91
N SER A 121 16.95 -1.31 6.13
CA SER A 121 16.97 -2.42 5.18
C SER A 121 18.02 -2.20 4.08
N PHE A 122 18.09 -0.97 3.54
CA PHE A 122 19.04 -0.58 2.50
C PHE A 122 20.49 -0.68 2.97
N TYR A 123 20.84 -0.06 4.10
CA TYR A 123 22.17 -0.13 4.67
C TYR A 123 22.56 -1.55 5.11
N ASN A 124 21.63 -2.30 5.68
CA ASN A 124 21.86 -3.68 6.07
C ASN A 124 22.19 -4.57 4.86
N TYR A 125 21.54 -4.34 3.71
CA TYR A 125 21.86 -5.05 2.48
C TYR A 125 23.32 -4.84 2.08
N TYR A 126 23.81 -3.62 2.00
CA TYR A 126 25.19 -3.32 1.61
C TYR A 126 26.20 -3.75 2.67
N TYR A 127 25.88 -3.56 3.93
CA TYR A 127 26.74 -3.99 5.04
C TYR A 127 26.94 -5.50 5.06
N ARG A 128 25.87 -6.28 4.90
CA ARG A 128 25.93 -7.75 4.85
C ARG A 128 26.65 -8.30 3.62
N ASN A 129 26.68 -7.55 2.54
CA ASN A 129 27.41 -7.88 1.32
C ASN A 129 28.83 -7.28 1.32
N GLU A 130 29.29 -6.75 2.46
CA GLU A 130 30.64 -6.18 2.64
C GLU A 130 30.96 -5.04 1.65
N ARG A 131 29.94 -4.36 1.14
CA ARG A 131 30.04 -3.25 0.19
C ARG A 131 30.22 -1.89 0.88
N ILE A 132 29.87 -1.81 2.16
CA ILE A 132 30.13 -0.69 3.08
C ILE A 132 30.70 -1.26 4.39
N LYS A 133 31.47 -0.43 5.10
CA LYS A 133 32.13 -0.81 6.36
C LYS A 133 31.29 -0.44 7.58
N ASN A 134 30.44 0.59 7.42
CA ASN A 134 29.65 1.17 8.50
C ASN A 134 28.14 1.02 8.22
N ASN A 135 27.36 0.82 9.27
CA ASN A 135 25.89 0.81 9.18
C ASN A 135 25.29 1.75 10.23
N PRO A 136 25.41 3.07 10.05
CA PRO A 136 24.88 4.05 10.98
C PRO A 136 23.36 3.97 11.10
N ALA A 137 22.66 3.59 10.05
CA ALA A 137 21.19 3.43 10.08
C ALA A 137 20.72 2.43 11.14
N ALA A 138 21.52 1.38 11.43
CA ALA A 138 21.17 0.39 12.45
C ALA A 138 21.15 0.99 13.85
N LEU A 139 22.00 1.99 14.12
CA LEU A 139 22.19 2.61 15.42
C LEU A 139 21.16 3.69 15.74
N VAL A 140 20.44 4.18 14.74
CA VAL A 140 19.45 5.26 14.89
C VAL A 140 18.31 4.82 15.80
N GLN A 141 18.03 5.65 16.82
CA GLN A 141 16.87 5.46 17.69
C GLN A 141 15.59 5.95 17.00
N LEU A 142 14.57 5.09 16.99
CA LEU A 142 13.30 5.44 16.39
C LEU A 142 12.41 6.22 17.36
N PRO A 143 11.57 7.14 16.87
CA PRO A 143 10.59 7.83 17.70
C PRO A 143 9.68 6.84 18.42
N LYS A 144 9.29 7.15 19.66
CA LYS A 144 8.27 6.37 20.37
C LYS A 144 6.92 6.58 19.71
N LEU A 145 6.20 5.47 19.48
CA LEU A 145 4.82 5.54 19.00
C LEU A 145 3.88 5.80 20.16
N HIS A 146 3.01 6.78 19.99
CA HIS A 146 1.85 6.92 20.84
C HIS A 146 0.74 6.03 20.27
N GLU A 147 0.25 5.10 21.08
CA GLU A 147 -0.92 4.31 20.74
C GLU A 147 -2.14 5.22 20.65
N LYS A 148 -2.87 5.09 19.57
CA LYS A 148 -4.18 5.72 19.42
C LYS A 148 -5.25 4.68 19.71
N GLU A 149 -6.27 5.09 20.43
CA GLU A 149 -7.47 4.29 20.58
C GLU A 149 -8.04 3.93 19.20
N ILE A 150 -8.35 2.65 19.02
CA ILE A 150 -8.95 2.17 17.79
C ILE A 150 -10.46 2.37 17.94
N ILE A 151 -10.98 3.35 17.23
CA ILE A 151 -12.44 3.56 17.12
C ILE A 151 -12.99 2.38 16.31
N ARG A 152 -13.96 1.69 16.88
CA ARG A 152 -14.67 0.57 16.26
C ARG A 152 -16.14 0.92 16.22
N LEU A 153 -16.82 0.49 15.18
CA LEU A 153 -18.27 0.50 15.14
C LEU A 153 -18.77 -0.66 16.02
N ASP A 154 -19.80 -0.41 16.81
CA ASP A 154 -20.53 -1.46 17.49
C ASP A 154 -21.61 -2.08 16.58
N VAL A 155 -22.34 -3.08 17.09
CA VAL A 155 -23.32 -3.81 16.28
C VAL A 155 -24.44 -2.91 15.78
N ASP A 156 -24.92 -2.00 16.63
CA ASP A 156 -26.02 -1.08 16.30
C ASP A 156 -25.56 -0.04 15.27
N GLU A 157 -24.32 0.45 15.40
CA GLU A 157 -23.73 1.38 14.41
C GLU A 157 -23.52 0.71 13.06
N VAL A 158 -23.14 -0.57 13.04
CA VAL A 158 -23.04 -1.36 11.79
C VAL A 158 -24.40 -1.52 11.15
N ALA A 159 -25.45 -1.84 11.91
CA ALA A 159 -26.81 -1.94 11.39
C ALA A 159 -27.28 -0.62 10.77
N LEU A 160 -27.11 0.49 11.50
CA LEU A 160 -27.43 1.84 10.99
C LEU A 160 -26.67 2.21 9.72
N LEU A 161 -25.40 1.79 9.61
CA LEU A 161 -24.61 2.01 8.41
C LEU A 161 -25.17 1.27 7.20
N LEU A 162 -25.54 -0.01 7.39
CA LEU A 162 -26.09 -0.82 6.29
C LEU A 162 -27.48 -0.31 5.88
N ASP A 163 -28.33 0.07 6.83
CA ASP A 163 -29.63 0.70 6.56
C ASP A 163 -29.49 1.98 5.73
N GLU A 164 -28.55 2.85 6.08
CA GLU A 164 -28.30 4.08 5.33
C GLU A 164 -27.79 3.81 3.92
N VAL A 165 -26.97 2.77 3.74
CA VAL A 165 -26.49 2.36 2.41
C VAL A 165 -27.63 1.80 1.57
N GLU A 166 -28.59 1.12 2.16
CA GLU A 166 -29.75 0.58 1.46
C GLU A 166 -30.77 1.68 1.11
N GLN A 167 -31.08 2.56 2.05
CA GLN A 167 -32.18 3.52 1.92
C GLN A 167 -31.73 4.88 1.35
N GLY A 168 -30.55 5.35 1.73
CA GLY A 168 -29.99 6.61 1.25
C GLY A 168 -30.74 7.85 1.73
N ASP A 169 -31.35 7.81 2.91
CA ASP A 169 -32.23 8.87 3.40
C ASP A 169 -31.51 10.20 3.60
N LYS A 170 -30.24 10.18 3.98
CA LYS A 170 -29.41 11.36 4.19
C LYS A 170 -28.76 11.92 2.91
N LEU A 171 -29.03 11.30 1.77
CA LEU A 171 -28.44 11.72 0.49
C LEU A 171 -29.18 12.90 -0.12
N THR A 172 -28.41 13.79 -0.77
CA THR A 172 -28.98 14.86 -1.63
C THR A 172 -29.60 14.26 -2.88
N ASP A 173 -30.50 14.99 -3.57
CA ASP A 173 -31.17 14.49 -4.78
C ASP A 173 -30.17 14.07 -5.87
N LYS A 174 -29.05 14.80 -6.03
CA LYS A 174 -27.99 14.40 -6.95
C LYS A 174 -27.33 13.07 -6.56
N GLN A 175 -27.09 12.86 -5.28
CA GLN A 175 -26.51 11.61 -4.76
C GLN A 175 -27.50 10.45 -4.88
N LYS A 176 -28.80 10.68 -4.66
CA LYS A 176 -29.86 9.67 -4.82
C LYS A 176 -29.90 9.08 -6.25
N ASN A 177 -29.64 9.90 -7.28
CA ASN A 177 -29.53 9.43 -8.65
C ASN A 177 -28.38 8.44 -8.90
N TYR A 178 -27.26 8.60 -8.21
CA TYR A 178 -26.15 7.66 -8.25
C TYR A 178 -26.43 6.45 -7.37
N HIS A 179 -26.94 6.68 -6.16
CA HIS A 179 -27.31 5.65 -5.21
C HIS A 179 -28.26 4.64 -5.82
N ALA A 180 -29.30 5.07 -6.52
CA ALA A 180 -30.25 4.19 -7.22
C ALA A 180 -29.59 3.19 -8.18
N LYS A 181 -28.36 3.49 -8.68
CA LYS A 181 -27.61 2.65 -9.60
C LYS A 181 -26.53 1.80 -8.93
N THR A 182 -26.17 2.11 -7.70
CA THR A 182 -25.01 1.49 -7.04
C THR A 182 -25.33 0.86 -5.70
N LYS A 183 -26.54 1.10 -5.14
CA LYS A 183 -26.90 0.69 -3.78
C LYS A 183 -26.73 -0.81 -3.56
N THR A 184 -27.19 -1.65 -4.47
CA THR A 184 -27.13 -3.10 -4.34
C THR A 184 -25.69 -3.60 -4.34
N ARG A 185 -24.84 -3.04 -5.22
CA ARG A 185 -23.39 -3.29 -5.21
C ARG A 185 -22.74 -2.84 -3.91
N ASP A 186 -23.05 -1.62 -3.47
CA ASP A 186 -22.41 -1.01 -2.32
C ASP A 186 -22.85 -1.73 -1.02
N LEU A 187 -24.11 -2.17 -0.96
CA LEU A 187 -24.61 -3.00 0.13
C LEU A 187 -23.93 -4.36 0.16
N ALA A 188 -23.86 -5.08 -0.98
CA ALA A 188 -23.18 -6.36 -1.08
C ALA A 188 -21.71 -6.27 -0.69
N LEU A 189 -21.02 -5.20 -1.11
CA LEU A 189 -19.62 -4.94 -0.79
C LEU A 189 -19.42 -4.76 0.73
N LEU A 190 -20.22 -3.93 1.37
CA LEU A 190 -20.10 -3.66 2.80
C LEU A 190 -20.53 -4.87 3.66
N THR A 191 -21.61 -5.52 3.31
CA THR A 191 -22.06 -6.74 3.99
C THR A 191 -21.00 -7.85 3.89
N LEU A 192 -20.38 -8.03 2.72
CA LEU A 192 -19.29 -8.97 2.55
C LEU A 192 -18.08 -8.62 3.43
N LEU A 193 -17.64 -7.36 3.45
CA LEU A 193 -16.48 -6.94 4.25
C LEU A 193 -16.74 -7.07 5.75
N LEU A 194 -17.94 -6.68 6.21
CA LEU A 194 -18.33 -6.72 7.62
C LEU A 194 -18.58 -8.15 8.09
N GLY A 195 -19.27 -8.96 7.29
CA GLY A 195 -19.61 -10.33 7.66
C GLY A 195 -18.45 -11.33 7.58
N THR A 196 -17.41 -11.02 6.80
CA THR A 196 -16.28 -11.95 6.60
C THR A 196 -14.95 -11.45 7.14
N GLY A 197 -14.78 -10.16 7.34
CA GLY A 197 -13.51 -9.54 7.75
C GLY A 197 -12.37 -9.67 6.72
N ILE A 198 -12.69 -9.97 5.46
CA ILE A 198 -11.69 -9.98 4.40
C ILE A 198 -11.17 -8.55 4.13
N ARG A 199 -9.94 -8.43 3.64
CA ARG A 199 -9.37 -7.12 3.33
C ARG A 199 -9.97 -6.56 2.05
N VAL A 200 -10.07 -5.23 1.96
CA VAL A 200 -10.53 -4.56 0.72
C VAL A 200 -9.75 -5.04 -0.50
N SER A 201 -8.43 -5.26 -0.39
CA SER A 201 -7.61 -5.76 -1.49
C SER A 201 -7.91 -7.21 -1.88
N GLU A 202 -8.37 -8.03 -0.94
CA GLU A 202 -8.83 -9.40 -1.19
C GLU A 202 -10.20 -9.37 -1.88
N CYS A 203 -11.11 -8.52 -1.41
CA CYS A 203 -12.43 -8.32 -2.00
C CYS A 203 -12.37 -7.83 -3.46
N VAL A 204 -11.57 -6.79 -3.75
CA VAL A 204 -11.44 -6.22 -5.11
C VAL A 204 -10.89 -7.23 -6.13
N GLY A 205 -10.15 -8.23 -5.67
CA GLY A 205 -9.59 -9.28 -6.51
C GLY A 205 -10.46 -10.52 -6.70
N LEU A 206 -11.65 -10.56 -6.11
CA LEU A 206 -12.55 -11.71 -6.23
C LEU A 206 -13.16 -11.83 -7.62
N ASN A 207 -13.23 -13.07 -8.08
CA ASN A 207 -14.06 -13.45 -9.22
C ASN A 207 -15.29 -14.20 -8.70
N ILE A 208 -16.37 -14.25 -9.49
CA ILE A 208 -17.57 -15.01 -9.13
C ILE A 208 -17.23 -16.50 -8.90
N SER A 209 -16.28 -17.03 -9.65
CA SER A 209 -15.80 -18.42 -9.51
C SER A 209 -15.06 -18.70 -8.18
N ASP A 210 -14.71 -17.67 -7.43
CA ASP A 210 -14.07 -17.82 -6.11
C ASP A 210 -15.10 -17.97 -4.98
N ILE A 211 -16.40 -17.81 -5.29
CA ILE A 211 -17.50 -17.90 -4.32
C ILE A 211 -18.21 -19.25 -4.50
N ASP A 212 -18.22 -20.01 -3.43
CA ASP A 212 -19.00 -21.27 -3.33
C ASP A 212 -20.28 -21.02 -2.53
N PHE A 213 -21.36 -20.66 -3.23
CA PHE A 213 -22.68 -20.43 -2.62
C PHE A 213 -23.27 -21.68 -1.97
N LYS A 214 -22.89 -22.88 -2.47
CA LYS A 214 -23.41 -24.13 -1.90
C LYS A 214 -22.90 -24.39 -0.48
N ASN A 215 -21.66 -24.02 -0.20
CA ASN A 215 -21.02 -24.26 1.08
C ASN A 215 -20.80 -22.95 1.87
N GLY A 216 -21.26 -21.79 1.36
CA GLY A 216 -21.10 -20.49 2.00
C GLY A 216 -19.66 -20.07 2.16
N GLY A 217 -18.80 -20.33 1.17
CA GLY A 217 -17.36 -20.11 1.26
C GLY A 217 -16.79 -19.22 0.15
N ILE A 218 -15.78 -18.43 0.47
CA ILE A 218 -15.03 -17.60 -0.48
C ILE A 218 -13.57 -17.98 -0.42
N ARG A 219 -12.99 -18.31 -1.56
CA ARG A 219 -11.58 -18.56 -1.73
C ARG A 219 -10.84 -17.25 -1.93
N ILE A 220 -9.91 -16.95 -1.03
CA ILE A 220 -9.10 -15.72 -1.07
C ILE A 220 -7.60 -16.04 -1.05
N TYR A 221 -6.82 -15.18 -1.71
CA TYR A 221 -5.36 -15.26 -1.71
C TYR A 221 -4.78 -14.18 -0.80
N ARG A 222 -4.20 -14.62 0.31
CA ARG A 222 -3.57 -13.74 1.31
C ARG A 222 -2.12 -13.40 0.94
N LYS A 223 -1.58 -12.43 1.66
CA LYS A 223 -0.17 -12.05 1.53
C LYS A 223 0.74 -13.28 1.63
N GLY A 224 1.66 -13.43 0.68
CA GLY A 224 2.56 -14.58 0.59
C GLY A 224 2.02 -15.76 -0.23
N GLY A 225 0.93 -15.56 -1.01
CA GLY A 225 0.35 -16.59 -1.88
C GLY A 225 -0.44 -17.67 -1.16
N LYS A 226 -0.74 -17.48 0.13
CA LYS A 226 -1.51 -18.47 0.90
C LYS A 226 -2.99 -18.38 0.53
N GLU A 227 -3.53 -19.49 0.00
CA GLU A 227 -4.95 -19.66 -0.25
C GLU A 227 -5.68 -20.03 1.04
N VAL A 228 -6.81 -19.37 1.29
CA VAL A 228 -7.67 -19.58 2.46
C VAL A 228 -9.12 -19.48 2.04
N THR A 229 -9.97 -20.39 2.55
CA THR A 229 -11.42 -20.24 2.44
C THR A 229 -11.94 -19.51 3.67
N VAL A 230 -12.74 -18.47 3.45
CA VAL A 230 -13.47 -17.74 4.47
C VAL A 230 -14.93 -18.02 4.28
N TYR A 231 -15.62 -18.37 5.37
CA TYR A 231 -17.05 -18.70 5.32
C TYR A 231 -17.90 -17.47 5.64
N PHE A 232 -19.09 -17.43 5.06
CA PHE A 232 -20.08 -16.37 5.25
C PHE A 232 -21.46 -16.93 5.61
N GLY A 233 -22.31 -16.10 6.21
CA GLY A 233 -23.68 -16.44 6.57
C GLY A 233 -24.69 -16.01 5.49
N THR A 234 -25.96 -16.30 5.74
CA THR A 234 -27.09 -16.03 4.83
C THR A 234 -27.22 -14.56 4.46
N GLU A 235 -26.95 -13.64 5.38
CA GLU A 235 -26.99 -12.20 5.14
C GLU A 235 -26.03 -11.74 4.03
N VAL A 236 -24.81 -12.31 4.01
CA VAL A 236 -23.83 -12.06 2.95
C VAL A 236 -24.23 -12.75 1.66
N GLU A 237 -24.78 -13.96 1.74
CA GLU A 237 -25.27 -14.71 0.58
C GLU A 237 -26.37 -13.95 -0.14
N ASP A 238 -27.39 -13.50 0.58
CA ASP A 238 -28.52 -12.76 0.03
C ASP A 238 -28.07 -11.46 -0.65
N ALA A 239 -27.22 -10.67 0.04
CA ALA A 239 -26.70 -9.43 -0.53
C ALA A 239 -25.85 -9.65 -1.79
N LEU A 240 -25.08 -10.75 -1.86
CA LEU A 240 -24.30 -11.10 -3.05
C LEU A 240 -25.20 -11.58 -4.20
N LEU A 241 -26.22 -12.38 -3.92
CA LEU A 241 -27.17 -12.85 -4.94
C LEU A 241 -27.95 -11.68 -5.55
N ASP A 242 -28.46 -10.76 -4.73
CA ASP A 242 -29.15 -9.56 -5.20
C ASP A 242 -28.26 -8.73 -6.12
N TYR A 243 -27.00 -8.53 -5.72
CA TYR A 243 -26.04 -7.82 -6.57
C TYR A 243 -25.77 -8.54 -7.89
N LEU A 244 -25.58 -9.85 -7.86
CA LEU A 244 -25.32 -10.62 -9.09
C LEU A 244 -26.51 -10.57 -10.05
N GLU A 245 -27.75 -10.66 -9.54
CA GLU A 245 -28.94 -10.53 -10.36
C GLU A 245 -29.05 -9.15 -11.05
N GLU A 246 -28.74 -8.06 -10.31
CA GLU A 246 -28.72 -6.73 -10.89
C GLU A 246 -27.56 -6.57 -11.89
N ARG A 247 -26.36 -7.08 -11.56
CA ARG A 247 -25.19 -7.02 -12.43
C ARG A 247 -25.43 -7.68 -13.78
N ASP A 248 -26.04 -8.85 -13.81
CA ASP A 248 -26.30 -9.61 -15.05
C ASP A 248 -27.30 -8.89 -15.96
N ARG A 249 -28.18 -8.04 -15.40
CA ARG A 249 -29.06 -7.16 -16.20
C ARG A 249 -28.32 -5.98 -16.84
N ILE A 250 -27.23 -5.51 -16.22
CA ILE A 250 -26.50 -4.31 -16.66
C ILE A 250 -25.33 -4.66 -17.59
N ILE A 251 -24.66 -5.78 -17.35
CA ILE A 251 -23.48 -6.22 -18.11
C ILE A 251 -23.93 -7.30 -19.09
N PRO A 252 -23.89 -7.05 -20.41
CA PRO A 252 -24.15 -8.10 -21.42
C PRO A 252 -23.16 -9.25 -21.22
N GLU A 253 -23.61 -10.50 -21.46
CA GLU A 253 -22.84 -11.75 -21.28
C GLU A 253 -21.47 -11.79 -21.98
N GLN A 254 -21.16 -10.85 -22.86
CA GLN A 254 -19.88 -10.76 -23.60
C GLN A 254 -18.92 -9.65 -23.12
N GLY A 255 -19.20 -8.99 -22.00
CA GLY A 255 -18.34 -7.93 -21.44
C GLY A 255 -17.65 -8.40 -20.16
N HIS A 256 -16.36 -8.68 -20.24
CA HIS A 256 -15.47 -8.87 -19.08
C HIS A 256 -15.09 -7.53 -18.46
#